data_05eb6c78f219c42fa2d26db5193e1d4b
#
_entry.id   05eb6c78f219c42fa2d26db5193e1d4b
#
_cell.length_a   1.000
_cell.length_b   1.000
_cell.length_c   1.000
_cell.angle_alpha   90.00
_cell.angle_beta   90.00
_cell.angle_gamma   90.00
#
_symmetry.space_group_name_H-M   'P 1'
#
loop_
_entity.id
_entity.type
_entity.pdbx_description
1 polymer ?
#
loop_
_entity_poly.entity_id
_entity_poly.type
_entity_poly.pdbx_seq_one_letter_code
_entity_poly.pdbx_strand_id
1 'polypeptide(L)' 'MQLRKFKVTYRAVLKHRTVYIEAYSKYDAKQRFYKMYPKYEIVNVEEVTGDE' A
#
# COMPACT_ATOMS: atom_id res chain seq x y z
N MET A 1 16.77 9.18 -4.72
CA MET A 1 15.95 8.54 -3.71
C MET A 1 15.71 7.10 -4.10
N GLN A 2 15.53 6.26 -3.11
CA GLN A 2 15.32 4.84 -3.35
C GLN A 2 13.87 4.47 -3.11
N LEU A 3 13.38 3.57 -3.94
CA LEU A 3 12.07 3.00 -3.71
C LEU A 3 12.10 2.11 -2.48
N ARG A 4 11.03 2.16 -1.71
CA ARG A 4 10.85 1.31 -0.54
C ARG A 4 9.57 0.52 -0.72
N LYS A 5 9.49 -0.59 -0.04
CA LYS A 5 8.31 -1.44 -0.14
C LYS A 5 7.33 -1.09 0.98
N PHE A 6 6.09 -0.94 0.62
CA PHE A 6 5.02 -0.66 1.59
C PHE A 6 3.97 -1.73 1.53
N LYS A 7 3.54 -2.14 2.70
CA LYS A 7 2.45 -3.10 2.84
C LYS A 7 1.16 -2.31 3.02
N VAL A 8 0.29 -2.38 2.03
CA VAL A 8 -0.96 -1.65 2.04
C VAL A 8 -2.10 -2.62 2.31
N THR A 9 -2.79 -2.40 3.41
CA THR A 9 -3.97 -3.18 3.75
C THR A 9 -5.19 -2.37 3.33
N TYR A 10 -6.07 -2.96 2.58
CA TYR A 10 -7.25 -2.26 2.09
C TYR A 10 -8.49 -3.10 2.31
N ARG A 11 -9.62 -2.44 2.29
CA ARG A 11 -10.91 -3.10 2.50
C ARG A 11 -11.46 -3.57 1.17
N ALA A 12 -11.62 -4.89 1.04
CA ALA A 12 -12.37 -5.47 -0.05
C ALA A 12 -13.81 -5.67 0.42
N VAL A 13 -14.64 -6.25 -0.43
CA VAL A 13 -16.08 -6.30 -0.15
C VAL A 13 -16.40 -6.93 1.21
N LEU A 14 -15.81 -8.09 1.48
CA LEU A 14 -16.14 -8.81 2.71
C LEU A 14 -14.96 -9.03 3.64
N LYS A 15 -13.81 -8.55 3.26
CA LYS A 15 -12.61 -8.80 4.05
C LYS A 15 -11.53 -7.80 3.68
N HIS A 16 -10.49 -7.77 4.50
CA HIS A 16 -9.33 -6.96 4.22
C HIS A 16 -8.35 -7.77 3.38
N ARG A 17 -7.66 -7.08 2.49
CA ARG A 17 -6.63 -7.69 1.68
C ARG A 17 -5.38 -6.85 1.77
N THR A 18 -4.27 -7.43 1.37
CA THR A 18 -2.98 -6.78 1.45
C THR A 18 -2.29 -6.82 0.09
N VAL A 19 -1.64 -5.72 -0.25
CA VAL A 19 -0.82 -5.65 -1.45
C VAL A 19 0.47 -4.92 -1.09
N TYR A 20 1.56 -5.29 -1.77
CA TYR A 20 2.84 -4.62 -1.57
C TYR A 20 3.09 -3.67 -2.72
N ILE A 21 3.45 -2.44 -2.40
CA ILE A 21 3.66 -1.39 -3.39
C ILE A 21 5.02 -0.76 -3.14
N GLU A 22 5.81 -0.64 -4.18
CA GLU A 22 7.07 0.08 -4.11
C GLU A 22 6.82 1.55 -4.37
N ALA A 23 7.30 2.38 -3.46
CA ALA A 23 7.07 3.82 -3.54
C ALA A 23 8.15 4.54 -2.77
N TYR A 24 8.18 5.85 -2.88
CA TYR A 24 9.19 6.65 -2.20
C TYR A 24 8.79 7.04 -0.78
N SER A 25 7.52 6.98 -0.46
CA SER A 25 7.01 7.34 0.86
C SER A 25 5.64 6.72 1.06
N LYS A 26 5.12 6.80 2.29
CA LYS A 26 3.76 6.32 2.55
C LYS A 26 2.75 7.07 1.69
N TYR A 27 2.91 8.37 1.59
CA TYR A 27 2.00 9.17 0.78
C TYR A 27 2.03 8.72 -0.67
N ASP A 28 3.23 8.52 -1.19
CA ASP A 28 3.39 8.07 -2.56
C ASP A 28 2.77 6.68 -2.76
N ALA A 29 2.91 5.81 -1.76
CA ALA A 29 2.32 4.48 -1.82
C ALA A 29 0.80 4.57 -1.91
N LYS A 30 0.20 5.46 -1.13
CA LYS A 30 -1.25 5.66 -1.19
C LYS A 30 -1.68 6.14 -2.55
N GLN A 31 -0.94 7.09 -3.11
CA GLN A 31 -1.27 7.63 -4.43
C GLN A 31 -1.20 6.53 -5.49
N ARG A 32 -0.16 5.72 -5.43
CA ARG A 32 0.00 4.63 -6.40
C ARG A 32 -1.10 3.58 -6.23
N PHE A 33 -1.46 3.31 -4.98
CA PHE A 33 -2.54 2.35 -4.72
C PHE A 33 -3.85 2.83 -5.35
N TYR A 34 -4.20 4.08 -5.12
CA TYR A 34 -5.48 4.59 -5.63
C TYR A 34 -5.51 4.71 -7.14
N LYS A 35 -4.36 4.81 -7.77
CA LYS A 35 -4.33 4.76 -9.23
C LYS A 35 -4.69 3.38 -9.76
N MET A 36 -4.27 2.34 -9.01
CA MET A 36 -4.55 0.97 -9.44
C MET A 36 -5.93 0.50 -8.99
N TYR A 37 -6.34 0.92 -7.80
CA TYR A 37 -7.58 0.43 -7.21
C TYR A 37 -8.42 1.59 -6.68
N PRO A 38 -9.02 2.38 -7.57
CA PRO A 38 -9.73 3.58 -7.15
C PRO A 38 -10.98 3.29 -6.32
N LYS A 39 -11.48 2.07 -6.35
CA LYS A 39 -12.72 1.74 -5.65
C LYS A 39 -12.53 1.25 -4.23
N TYR A 40 -11.29 0.93 -3.85
CA TYR A 40 -11.02 0.40 -2.52
C TYR A 40 -10.52 1.49 -1.60
N GLU A 41 -10.68 1.25 -0.30
CA GLU A 41 -10.19 2.17 0.72
C GLU A 41 -9.02 1.55 1.44
N ILE A 42 -8.00 2.36 1.66
CA ILE A 42 -6.84 1.93 2.43
C ILE A 42 -7.20 1.90 3.91
N VAL A 43 -6.90 0.80 4.56
CA VAL A 43 -7.06 0.65 6.00
C VAL A 43 -5.77 1.01 6.73
N ASN A 44 -4.65 0.57 6.19
CA ASN A 44 -3.37 0.79 6.83
C ASN A 44 -2.25 0.73 5.81
N VAL A 45 -1.18 1.50 6.06
CA VAL A 45 0.01 1.46 5.23
C VAL A 45 1.21 1.36 6.15
N GLU A 46 2.04 0.35 5.94
CA GLU A 46 3.24 0.15 6.73
C GLU A 46 4.44 0.00 5.82
N GLU A 47 5.56 0.57 6.22
CA GLU A 47 6.78 0.36 5.49
C GLU A 47 7.35 -1.00 5.87
N VAL A 48 7.70 -1.80 4.87
CA VAL A 48 8.34 -3.09 5.10
C VAL A 48 9.83 -2.84 5.21
N THR A 49 10.39 -3.16 6.38
CA THR A 49 11.80 -2.95 6.63
C THR A 49 12.48 -4.27 6.90
N GLY A 50 13.79 -4.30 6.65
CA GLY A 50 14.55 -5.49 6.91
C GLY A 50 14.27 -6.59 5.90
N ASP A 51 14.39 -7.82 6.36
CA ASP A 51 14.33 -8.99 5.49
C ASP A 51 12.97 -9.66 5.56
N GLU A 52 11.98 -8.92 5.23
CA GLU A 52 10.62 -9.48 5.22
C GLU A 52 10.44 -10.53 4.14
#